data_f9c2e2f05979659d4e93bf5570dd7255
#
_entry.id   f9c2e2f05979659d4e93bf5570dd7255
#
_cell.length_a   1.000
_cell.length_b   1.000
_cell.length_c   1.000
_cell.angle_alpha   90.00
_cell.angle_beta   90.00
_cell.angle_gamma   90.00
#
_symmetry.space_group_name_H-M   'P 1'
#
loop_
_entity.id
_entity.type
_entity.pdbx_description
1 polymer ?
#
loop_
_entity_poly.entity_id
_entity_poly.type
_entity_poly.pdbx_seq_one_letter_code
_entity_poly.pdbx_strand_id
1 'polypeptide(L)'
;MILTVTMNPSIDTRYQLDKLIIDDVNRVTPEKTAGGKGLNVSRVLLQLGDDVLATGLLGGHMGAYMAELMDADGVKNDFVPIAGETRICLNILHEGNQTELLESGPQIAPAELEAFTAKFAELAAKADVVTLSGSLPRGVDAGYYAELVKIAEEAGAKVLLDTSGASLEAALESDAKPELAKPNLTEINGLLGTSFTTDDVDALREALAADDRFAGIPWVVVSMGAA
;
A
#
# COMPACT_ATOMS: atom_id res chain seq x y z
N MET A 1 15.09 3.76 -12.17
CA MET A 1 14.83 3.28 -10.78
C MET A 1 13.35 3.32 -10.50
N ILE A 2 12.81 2.30 -9.81
CA ILE A 2 11.42 2.29 -9.31
C ILE A 2 11.43 2.63 -7.83
N LEU A 3 10.64 3.62 -7.42
CA LEU A 3 10.45 4.00 -6.02
C LEU A 3 9.15 3.38 -5.49
N THR A 4 9.23 2.56 -4.46
CA THR A 4 8.05 1.97 -3.83
C THR A 4 7.78 2.64 -2.48
N VAL A 5 6.56 3.13 -2.29
CA VAL A 5 6.15 3.84 -1.07
C VAL A 5 5.21 2.99 -0.23
N THR A 6 5.54 2.82 1.04
CA THR A 6 4.71 2.14 2.04
C THR A 6 4.55 3.04 3.26
N MET A 7 3.46 3.80 3.32
CA MET A 7 3.24 4.78 4.41
C MET A 7 2.92 4.12 5.76
N ASN A 8 2.32 2.93 5.75
CA ASN A 8 1.90 2.22 6.95
C ASN A 8 2.40 0.76 6.93
N PRO A 9 3.73 0.55 6.91
CA PRO A 9 4.33 -0.78 6.89
C PRO A 9 4.00 -1.57 8.16
N SER A 10 4.17 -2.90 8.11
CA SER A 10 3.90 -3.79 9.24
C SER A 10 4.90 -4.93 9.31
N ILE A 11 5.17 -5.42 10.52
CA ILE A 11 5.74 -6.77 10.65
C ILE A 11 4.60 -7.76 10.43
N ASP A 12 4.55 -8.37 9.25
CA ASP A 12 3.55 -9.38 8.96
C ASP A 12 3.98 -10.70 9.61
N THR A 13 3.15 -11.19 10.52
CA THR A 13 3.39 -12.41 11.28
C THR A 13 2.36 -13.46 10.88
N ARG A 14 2.81 -14.51 10.22
CA ARG A 14 1.99 -15.64 9.78
C ARG A 14 2.07 -16.79 10.78
N TYR A 15 0.91 -17.30 11.16
CA TYR A 15 0.74 -18.52 11.93
C TYR A 15 0.01 -19.57 11.08
N GLN A 16 0.55 -20.79 11.04
CA GLN A 16 -0.08 -21.92 10.36
C GLN A 16 -0.58 -22.91 11.41
N LEU A 17 -1.88 -23.20 11.39
CA LEU A 17 -2.57 -24.13 12.28
C LEU A 17 -3.42 -25.10 11.47
N ASP A 18 -3.49 -26.36 11.88
CA ASP A 18 -4.48 -27.30 11.35
C ASP A 18 -5.88 -26.89 11.80
N LYS A 19 -6.00 -26.43 13.07
CA LYS A 19 -7.23 -25.97 13.68
C LYS A 19 -6.95 -24.86 14.68
N LEU A 20 -7.73 -23.79 14.62
CA LEU A 20 -7.74 -22.74 15.65
C LEU A 20 -8.70 -23.11 16.77
N ILE A 21 -8.17 -23.32 17.98
CA ILE A 21 -8.96 -23.64 19.17
C ILE A 21 -9.23 -22.34 19.93
N ILE A 22 -10.49 -21.94 19.94
CA ILE A 22 -10.94 -20.76 20.68
C ILE A 22 -10.97 -21.07 22.16
N ASP A 23 -10.60 -20.08 22.98
CA ASP A 23 -10.56 -20.16 24.45
C ASP A 23 -9.58 -21.23 24.99
N ASP A 24 -8.55 -21.56 24.21
CA ASP A 24 -7.48 -22.49 24.60
C ASP A 24 -6.12 -22.08 24.00
N VAL A 25 -5.06 -22.73 24.43
CA VAL A 25 -3.68 -22.47 24.01
C VAL A 25 -3.42 -23.11 22.65
N ASN A 26 -3.13 -22.27 21.66
CA ASN A 26 -2.62 -22.69 20.36
C ASN A 26 -1.10 -22.47 20.32
N ARG A 27 -0.32 -23.52 20.13
CA ARG A 27 1.15 -23.43 20.03
C ARG A 27 1.53 -23.32 18.58
N VAL A 28 2.26 -22.25 18.21
CA VAL A 28 2.59 -21.92 16.83
C VAL A 28 4.07 -21.54 16.69
N THR A 29 4.59 -21.69 15.51
CA THR A 29 5.88 -21.12 15.08
C THR A 29 5.58 -19.96 14.16
N PRO A 30 5.99 -18.72 14.49
CA PRO A 30 5.74 -17.57 13.65
C PRO A 30 6.68 -17.55 12.43
N GLU A 31 6.14 -17.16 11.30
CA GLU A 31 6.91 -16.70 10.15
C GLU A 31 6.72 -15.18 10.03
N LYS A 32 7.83 -14.42 10.04
CA LYS A 32 7.77 -12.96 10.04
C LYS A 32 8.43 -12.39 8.80
N THR A 33 7.78 -11.41 8.19
CA THR A 33 8.26 -10.72 6.99
C THR A 33 8.09 -9.21 7.12
N ALA A 34 8.91 -8.46 6.40
CA ALA A 34 8.68 -7.03 6.20
C ALA A 34 7.44 -6.85 5.35
N GLY A 35 6.34 -6.40 5.94
CA GLY A 35 5.03 -6.34 5.33
C GLY A 35 4.60 -4.94 4.90
N GLY A 36 3.46 -4.91 4.22
CA GLY A 36 2.88 -3.74 3.58
C GLY A 36 2.88 -3.87 2.06
N LYS A 37 1.82 -3.35 1.42
CA LYS A 37 1.60 -3.53 -0.03
C LYS A 37 2.80 -3.08 -0.87
N GLY A 38 3.39 -1.91 -0.56
CA GLY A 38 4.54 -1.39 -1.30
C GLY A 38 5.78 -2.26 -1.14
N LEU A 39 6.04 -2.82 0.04
CA LEU A 39 7.16 -3.76 0.25
C LEU A 39 6.94 -5.09 -0.46
N ASN A 40 5.69 -5.55 -0.59
CA ASN A 40 5.38 -6.71 -1.43
C ASN A 40 5.71 -6.43 -2.90
N VAL A 41 5.40 -5.23 -3.40
CA VAL A 41 5.81 -4.77 -4.74
C VAL A 41 7.32 -4.75 -4.86
N SER A 42 8.05 -4.21 -3.87
CA SER A 42 9.53 -4.17 -3.88
C SER A 42 10.13 -5.56 -4.06
N ARG A 43 9.66 -6.55 -3.30
CA ARG A 43 10.17 -7.93 -3.39
C ARG A 43 9.92 -8.56 -4.76
N VAL A 44 8.74 -8.34 -5.35
CA VAL A 44 8.43 -8.87 -6.69
C VAL A 44 9.31 -8.20 -7.74
N LEU A 45 9.48 -6.89 -7.69
CA LEU A 45 10.33 -6.16 -8.64
C LEU A 45 11.81 -6.60 -8.55
N LEU A 46 12.33 -6.83 -7.33
CA LEU A 46 13.67 -7.39 -7.14
C LEU A 46 13.83 -8.78 -7.77
N GLN A 47 12.81 -9.65 -7.63
CA GLN A 47 12.83 -10.98 -8.26
C GLN A 47 12.81 -10.89 -9.80
N LEU A 48 12.21 -9.82 -10.35
CA LEU A 48 12.22 -9.53 -11.79
C LEU A 48 13.53 -8.88 -12.26
N GLY A 49 14.42 -8.50 -11.34
CA GLY A 49 15.73 -7.91 -11.64
C GLY A 49 15.71 -6.39 -11.79
N ASP A 50 14.66 -5.73 -11.33
CA ASP A 50 14.54 -4.27 -11.40
C ASP A 50 15.36 -3.55 -10.33
N ASP A 51 15.78 -2.31 -10.61
CA ASP A 51 16.41 -1.41 -9.64
C ASP A 51 15.35 -0.70 -8.83
N VAL A 52 15.19 -1.12 -7.57
CA VAL A 52 14.12 -0.70 -6.65
C VAL A 52 14.68 -0.03 -5.41
N LEU A 53 14.05 1.06 -4.98
CA LEU A 53 14.25 1.68 -3.69
C LEU A 53 12.91 1.75 -2.94
N ALA A 54 12.87 1.21 -1.72
CA ALA A 54 11.69 1.30 -0.86
C ALA A 54 11.79 2.50 0.08
N THR A 55 10.68 3.19 0.30
CA THR A 55 10.58 4.31 1.26
C THR A 55 9.22 4.33 1.97
N GLY A 56 9.12 5.12 3.02
CA GLY A 56 7.94 5.26 3.86
C GLY A 56 8.31 5.72 5.25
N LEU A 57 7.55 5.27 6.25
CA LEU A 57 7.73 5.64 7.65
C LEU A 57 8.06 4.40 8.49
N LEU A 58 9.13 4.45 9.29
CA LEU A 58 9.49 3.39 10.23
C LEU A 58 9.78 3.97 11.61
N GLY A 59 9.34 3.28 12.67
CA GLY A 59 9.62 3.73 14.03
C GLY A 59 9.67 2.62 15.07
N GLY A 60 10.32 2.92 16.18
CA GLY A 60 10.46 2.05 17.32
C GLY A 60 11.28 0.78 17.07
N HIS A 61 11.12 -0.20 17.95
CA HIS A 61 11.85 -1.47 17.86
C HIS A 61 11.39 -2.31 16.66
N MET A 62 10.08 -2.28 16.34
CA MET A 62 9.55 -3.00 15.18
C MET A 62 10.01 -2.35 13.88
N GLY A 63 10.20 -1.03 13.85
CA GLY A 63 10.81 -0.35 12.70
C GLY A 63 12.26 -0.77 12.48
N ALA A 64 13.07 -0.87 13.54
CA ALA A 64 14.43 -1.40 13.45
C ALA A 64 14.46 -2.86 12.99
N TYR A 65 13.58 -3.69 13.55
CA TYR A 65 13.47 -5.09 13.12
C TYR A 65 13.00 -5.21 11.66
N MET A 66 12.13 -4.33 11.20
CA MET A 66 11.72 -4.29 9.79
C MET A 66 12.89 -3.95 8.87
N ALA A 67 13.77 -3.01 9.26
CA ALA A 67 14.97 -2.70 8.50
C ALA A 67 15.88 -3.93 8.35
N GLU A 68 16.08 -4.71 9.44
CA GLU A 68 16.82 -5.98 9.39
C GLU A 68 16.19 -6.99 8.43
N LEU A 69 14.85 -7.10 8.41
CA LEU A 69 14.15 -8.01 7.48
C LEU A 69 14.31 -7.54 6.02
N MET A 70 14.21 -6.24 5.75
CA MET A 70 14.43 -5.70 4.41
C MET A 70 15.86 -5.92 3.94
N ASP A 71 16.86 -5.73 4.81
CA ASP A 71 18.26 -5.98 4.50
C ASP A 71 18.50 -7.46 4.18
N ALA A 72 17.88 -8.37 4.94
CA ALA A 72 17.93 -9.82 4.69
C ALA A 72 17.30 -10.21 3.35
N ASP A 73 16.24 -9.52 2.94
CA ASP A 73 15.57 -9.70 1.64
C ASP A 73 16.32 -9.00 0.49
N GLY A 74 17.37 -8.22 0.77
CA GLY A 74 18.12 -7.44 -0.22
C GLY A 74 17.37 -6.21 -0.74
N VAL A 75 16.34 -5.74 -0.02
CA VAL A 75 15.55 -4.55 -0.39
C VAL A 75 16.31 -3.28 0.00
N LYS A 76 16.84 -2.56 -0.99
CA LYS A 76 17.38 -1.20 -0.75
C LYS A 76 16.25 -0.31 -0.21
N ASN A 77 16.55 0.44 0.85
CA ASN A 77 15.51 1.25 1.48
C ASN A 77 16.06 2.59 2.02
N ASP A 78 15.18 3.59 2.09
CA ASP A 78 15.45 4.92 2.67
C ASP A 78 14.16 5.43 3.34
N PHE A 79 13.85 4.89 4.51
CA PHE A 79 12.67 5.24 5.29
C PHE A 79 12.93 6.43 6.21
N VAL A 80 11.90 7.25 6.42
CA VAL A 80 11.94 8.34 7.39
C VAL A 80 11.61 7.80 8.79
N PRO A 81 12.47 8.06 9.80
CA PRO A 81 12.21 7.62 11.16
C PRO A 81 11.07 8.42 11.80
N ILE A 82 10.22 7.73 12.55
CA ILE A 82 9.11 8.29 13.32
C ILE A 82 9.20 7.86 14.78
N ALA A 83 8.58 8.63 15.69
CA ALA A 83 8.55 8.34 17.13
C ALA A 83 7.62 7.16 17.47
N GLY A 84 6.55 6.97 16.69
CA GLY A 84 5.59 5.89 16.88
C GLY A 84 6.16 4.52 16.51
N GLU A 85 5.63 3.45 17.13
CA GLU A 85 6.04 2.07 16.85
C GLU A 85 5.46 1.59 15.51
N THR A 86 6.27 0.98 14.65
CA THR A 86 5.79 0.27 13.46
C THR A 86 4.85 -0.87 13.88
N ARG A 87 3.72 -0.99 13.20
CA ARG A 87 2.65 -1.93 13.56
C ARG A 87 3.01 -3.39 13.28
N ILE A 88 2.27 -4.28 13.93
CA ILE A 88 2.29 -5.72 13.67
C ILE A 88 0.94 -6.12 13.05
N CYS A 89 0.99 -6.98 12.04
CA CYS A 89 -0.20 -7.60 11.47
C CYS A 89 -0.08 -9.12 11.61
N LEU A 90 -1.13 -9.75 12.13
CA LEU A 90 -1.18 -11.20 12.30
C LEU A 90 -2.07 -11.81 11.23
N ASN A 91 -1.58 -12.87 10.61
CA ASN A 91 -2.32 -13.68 9.66
C ASN A 91 -2.35 -15.12 10.17
N ILE A 92 -3.52 -15.58 10.56
CA ILE A 92 -3.75 -16.93 11.13
C ILE A 92 -4.42 -17.78 10.06
N LEU A 93 -3.68 -18.72 9.49
CA LEU A 93 -4.19 -19.71 8.54
C LEU A 93 -4.63 -20.95 9.30
N HIS A 94 -5.91 -21.32 9.19
CA HIS A 94 -6.49 -22.45 9.90
C HIS A 94 -7.68 -23.04 9.13
N GLU A 95 -7.80 -24.34 9.09
CA GLU A 95 -8.99 -25.06 8.54
C GLU A 95 -9.40 -24.57 7.12
N GLY A 96 -8.43 -24.14 6.31
CA GLY A 96 -8.68 -23.56 4.98
C GLY A 96 -9.16 -22.11 4.99
N ASN A 97 -9.26 -21.48 6.17
CA ASN A 97 -9.62 -20.08 6.36
C ASN A 97 -8.37 -19.22 6.65
N GLN A 98 -8.56 -17.91 6.55
CA GLN A 98 -7.59 -16.89 6.93
C GLN A 98 -8.26 -15.90 7.87
N THR A 99 -7.70 -15.74 9.08
CA THR A 99 -8.13 -14.73 10.05
C THR A 99 -7.01 -13.72 10.24
N GLU A 100 -7.33 -12.45 10.06
CA GLU A 100 -6.35 -11.36 10.17
C GLU A 100 -6.66 -10.46 11.37
N LEU A 101 -5.59 -10.08 12.09
CA LEU A 101 -5.63 -9.05 13.12
C LEU A 101 -4.64 -7.95 12.70
N LEU A 102 -5.19 -6.82 12.28
CA LEU A 102 -4.43 -5.74 11.68
C LEU A 102 -4.40 -4.53 12.62
N GLU A 103 -3.23 -4.17 13.13
CA GLU A 103 -3.07 -2.92 13.88
C GLU A 103 -3.22 -1.72 12.95
N SER A 104 -3.80 -0.62 13.47
CA SER A 104 -4.04 0.60 12.68
C SER A 104 -2.76 1.35 12.31
N GLY A 105 -1.65 1.05 12.98
CA GLY A 105 -0.39 1.78 12.84
C GLY A 105 -0.26 2.98 13.78
N PRO A 106 0.91 3.62 13.79
CA PRO A 106 1.22 4.74 14.67
C PRO A 106 0.45 6.00 14.30
N GLN A 107 0.37 6.92 15.25
CA GLN A 107 -0.04 8.31 15.02
C GLN A 107 1.15 9.08 14.49
N ILE A 108 1.04 9.69 13.31
CA ILE A 108 2.09 10.49 12.69
C ILE A 108 1.94 11.94 13.11
N ALA A 109 3.05 12.55 13.55
CA ALA A 109 3.10 13.96 13.85
C ALA A 109 3.28 14.79 12.56
N PRO A 110 2.78 16.04 12.50
CA PRO A 110 2.94 16.90 11.33
C PRO A 110 4.39 17.05 10.86
N ALA A 111 5.34 17.21 11.80
CA ALA A 111 6.76 17.33 11.46
C ALA A 111 7.36 16.06 10.82
N GLU A 112 6.88 14.87 11.20
CA GLU A 112 7.29 13.60 10.61
C GLU A 112 6.76 13.48 9.17
N LEU A 113 5.53 13.95 8.95
CA LEU A 113 4.92 13.97 7.62
C LEU A 113 5.63 14.98 6.70
N GLU A 114 5.96 16.18 7.20
CA GLU A 114 6.76 17.16 6.49
C GLU A 114 8.15 16.62 6.11
N ALA A 115 8.81 15.92 7.03
CA ALA A 115 10.10 15.28 6.76
C ALA A 115 9.98 14.20 5.68
N PHE A 116 8.89 13.41 5.70
CA PHE A 116 8.64 12.44 4.65
C PHE A 116 8.34 13.10 3.30
N THR A 117 7.51 14.14 3.26
CA THR A 117 7.20 14.89 2.03
C THR A 117 8.48 15.43 1.37
N ALA A 118 9.38 16.02 2.16
CA ALA A 118 10.66 16.51 1.66
C ALA A 118 11.55 15.37 1.11
N LYS A 119 11.68 14.27 1.86
CA LYS A 119 12.42 13.07 1.42
C LYS A 119 11.81 12.48 0.15
N PHE A 120 10.50 12.36 0.09
CA PHE A 120 9.79 11.83 -1.07
C PHE A 120 10.06 12.65 -2.33
N ALA A 121 10.03 13.99 -2.24
CA ALA A 121 10.33 14.86 -3.38
C ALA A 121 11.76 14.65 -3.91
N GLU A 122 12.74 14.47 -3.01
CA GLU A 122 14.13 14.16 -3.41
C GLU A 122 14.26 12.82 -4.12
N LEU A 123 13.51 11.81 -3.68
CA LEU A 123 13.54 10.45 -4.24
C LEU A 123 12.76 10.36 -5.54
N ALA A 124 11.59 10.99 -5.60
CA ALA A 124 10.75 11.04 -6.82
C ALA A 124 11.48 11.66 -8.00
N ALA A 125 12.29 12.71 -7.75
CA ALA A 125 13.12 13.35 -8.79
C ALA A 125 14.18 12.42 -9.43
N LYS A 126 14.45 11.26 -8.83
CA LYS A 126 15.39 10.24 -9.30
C LYS A 126 14.70 8.99 -9.84
N ALA A 127 13.38 8.93 -9.71
CA ALA A 127 12.58 7.76 -10.09
C ALA A 127 11.96 7.94 -11.47
N ASP A 128 11.91 6.86 -12.25
CA ASP A 128 11.12 6.81 -13.48
C ASP A 128 9.65 6.47 -13.18
N VAL A 129 9.45 5.62 -12.14
CA VAL A 129 8.16 5.16 -11.69
C VAL A 129 8.10 5.21 -10.16
N VAL A 130 6.98 5.67 -9.63
CA VAL A 130 6.63 5.64 -8.21
C VAL A 130 5.42 4.75 -8.00
N THR A 131 5.47 3.82 -7.05
CA THR A 131 4.28 3.08 -6.61
C THR A 131 3.85 3.57 -5.24
N LEU A 132 2.62 4.03 -5.13
CA LEU A 132 1.97 4.41 -3.88
C LEU A 132 1.00 3.30 -3.49
N SER A 133 1.30 2.53 -2.43
CA SER A 133 0.55 1.30 -2.16
C SER A 133 0.20 1.13 -0.68
N GLY A 134 -1.07 0.78 -0.43
CA GLY A 134 -1.58 0.46 0.91
C GLY A 134 -2.29 1.61 1.59
N SER A 135 -2.58 1.43 2.89
CA SER A 135 -3.28 2.41 3.72
C SER A 135 -2.36 3.51 4.24
N LEU A 136 -2.94 4.63 4.58
CA LEU A 136 -2.27 5.68 5.36
C LEU A 136 -2.32 5.36 6.86
N PRO A 137 -1.29 5.72 7.64
CA PRO A 137 -1.32 5.61 9.09
C PRO A 137 -2.21 6.69 9.72
N ARG A 138 -2.46 6.59 11.03
CA ARG A 138 -3.27 7.59 11.75
C ARG A 138 -2.58 8.95 11.74
N GLY A 139 -3.39 10.02 11.69
CA GLY A 139 -2.90 11.41 11.66
C GLY A 139 -2.48 11.91 10.28
N VAL A 140 -2.57 11.07 9.25
CA VAL A 140 -2.36 11.44 7.86
C VAL A 140 -3.71 11.61 7.18
N ASP A 141 -3.90 12.75 6.53
CA ASP A 141 -5.14 13.07 5.81
C ASP A 141 -5.36 12.14 4.61
N ALA A 142 -6.61 11.85 4.28
CA ALA A 142 -6.96 11.01 3.14
C ALA A 142 -6.44 11.56 1.80
N GLY A 143 -6.33 12.88 1.65
CA GLY A 143 -5.79 13.54 0.46
C GLY A 143 -4.28 13.41 0.29
N TYR A 144 -3.55 12.84 1.25
CA TYR A 144 -2.10 12.83 1.21
C TYR A 144 -1.52 12.06 0.01
N TYR A 145 -2.15 10.98 -0.43
CA TYR A 145 -1.72 10.31 -1.65
C TYR A 145 -1.91 11.17 -2.91
N ALA A 146 -2.95 12.00 -2.96
CA ALA A 146 -3.11 12.98 -4.04
C ALA A 146 -1.97 14.01 -4.06
N GLU A 147 -1.50 14.46 -2.89
CA GLU A 147 -0.33 15.33 -2.76
C GLU A 147 0.93 14.64 -3.28
N LEU A 148 1.17 13.38 -2.91
CA LEU A 148 2.32 12.61 -3.40
C LEU A 148 2.26 12.36 -4.92
N VAL A 149 1.07 12.11 -5.48
CA VAL A 149 0.87 12.00 -6.94
C VAL A 149 1.33 13.28 -7.62
N LYS A 150 0.89 14.44 -7.12
CA LYS A 150 1.28 15.75 -7.66
C LYS A 150 2.79 15.98 -7.61
N ILE A 151 3.42 15.71 -6.46
CA ILE A 151 4.88 15.88 -6.30
C ILE A 151 5.65 15.00 -7.29
N ALA A 152 5.23 13.73 -7.46
CA ALA A 152 5.88 12.81 -8.37
C ALA A 152 5.68 13.21 -9.84
N GLU A 153 4.49 13.68 -10.22
CA GLU A 153 4.17 14.20 -11.55
C GLU A 153 5.02 15.43 -11.87
N GLU A 154 5.12 16.40 -10.95
CA GLU A 154 5.97 17.59 -11.09
C GLU A 154 7.47 17.23 -11.23
N ALA A 155 7.89 16.11 -10.63
CA ALA A 155 9.23 15.55 -10.77
C ALA A 155 9.44 14.77 -12.09
N GLY A 156 8.38 14.52 -12.87
CA GLY A 156 8.40 13.76 -14.12
C GLY A 156 8.31 12.25 -13.97
N ALA A 157 8.01 11.73 -12.76
CA ALA A 157 7.84 10.31 -12.51
C ALA A 157 6.39 9.86 -12.77
N LYS A 158 6.21 8.65 -13.31
CA LYS A 158 4.90 8.02 -13.48
C LYS A 158 4.45 7.39 -12.17
N VAL A 159 3.19 7.60 -11.77
CA VAL A 159 2.65 7.09 -10.51
C VAL A 159 1.70 5.94 -10.74
N LEU A 160 1.92 4.83 -10.03
CA LEU A 160 1.00 3.69 -9.94
C LEU A 160 0.38 3.67 -8.54
N LEU A 161 -0.94 3.80 -8.46
CA LEU A 161 -1.68 3.94 -7.19
C LEU A 161 -2.50 2.68 -6.87
N ASP A 162 -2.24 2.07 -5.71
CA ASP A 162 -3.03 0.96 -5.13
C ASP A 162 -3.40 1.28 -3.68
N THR A 163 -4.46 2.05 -3.50
CA THR A 163 -5.03 2.39 -2.19
C THR A 163 -6.54 2.19 -2.19
N SER A 164 -7.20 2.44 -1.06
CA SER A 164 -8.62 2.15 -0.87
C SER A 164 -9.35 3.24 -0.10
N GLY A 165 -10.69 3.18 -0.12
CA GLY A 165 -11.56 4.06 0.66
C GLY A 165 -11.35 5.53 0.35
N ALA A 166 -11.40 6.38 1.37
CA ALA A 166 -11.29 7.83 1.23
C ALA A 166 -9.98 8.30 0.58
N SER A 167 -8.89 7.54 0.73
CA SER A 167 -7.61 7.89 0.08
C SER A 167 -7.63 7.65 -1.43
N LEU A 168 -8.33 6.62 -1.88
CA LEU A 168 -8.55 6.39 -3.31
C LEU A 168 -9.45 7.49 -3.88
N GLU A 169 -10.57 7.77 -3.24
CA GLU A 169 -11.52 8.79 -3.67
C GLU A 169 -10.85 10.16 -3.78
N ALA A 170 -10.14 10.60 -2.76
CA ALA A 170 -9.41 11.87 -2.78
C ALA A 170 -8.35 11.95 -3.90
N ALA A 171 -7.65 10.85 -4.18
CA ALA A 171 -6.68 10.81 -5.27
C ALA A 171 -7.36 10.85 -6.66
N LEU A 172 -8.53 10.22 -6.81
CA LEU A 172 -9.30 10.25 -8.05
C LEU A 172 -9.97 11.61 -8.30
N GLU A 173 -10.31 12.35 -7.26
CA GLU A 173 -10.89 13.70 -7.34
C GLU A 173 -9.85 14.81 -7.55
N SER A 174 -8.56 14.51 -7.32
CA SER A 174 -7.47 15.46 -7.50
C SER A 174 -7.26 15.84 -8.97
N ASP A 175 -6.72 17.04 -9.22
CA ASP A 175 -6.31 17.48 -10.56
C ASP A 175 -5.10 16.70 -11.06
N ALA A 176 -4.15 16.32 -10.17
CA ALA A 176 -3.03 15.46 -10.50
C ALA A 176 -3.51 14.00 -10.56
N LYS A 177 -3.29 13.34 -11.70
CA LYS A 177 -3.80 11.98 -11.95
C LYS A 177 -2.66 10.96 -11.99
N PRO A 178 -2.81 9.79 -11.34
CA PRO A 178 -1.83 8.73 -11.49
C PRO A 178 -1.81 8.19 -12.94
N GLU A 179 -0.68 7.65 -13.39
CA GLU A 179 -0.58 6.90 -14.65
C GLU A 179 -1.44 5.64 -14.61
N LEU A 180 -1.55 5.01 -13.43
CA LEU A 180 -2.37 3.82 -13.22
C LEU A 180 -3.03 3.86 -11.85
N ALA A 181 -4.33 3.59 -11.81
CA ALA A 181 -5.07 3.30 -10.59
C ALA A 181 -5.52 1.83 -10.58
N LYS A 182 -5.30 1.12 -9.43
CA LYS A 182 -5.62 -0.30 -9.31
C LYS A 182 -6.63 -0.58 -8.17
N PRO A 183 -7.87 -0.20 -8.30
CA PRO A 183 -8.93 -0.60 -7.36
C PRO A 183 -9.31 -2.08 -7.53
N ASN A 184 -9.94 -2.66 -6.51
CA ASN A 184 -10.66 -3.92 -6.66
C ASN A 184 -12.16 -3.66 -6.94
N LEU A 185 -12.88 -4.73 -7.28
CA LEU A 185 -14.30 -4.64 -7.64
C LEU A 185 -15.18 -4.11 -6.49
N THR A 186 -14.85 -4.46 -5.24
CA THR A 186 -15.58 -3.97 -4.06
C THR A 186 -15.36 -2.46 -3.86
N GLU A 187 -14.15 -1.98 -4.06
CA GLU A 187 -13.79 -0.56 -3.98
C GLU A 187 -14.49 0.24 -5.08
N ILE A 188 -14.53 -0.27 -6.31
CA ILE A 188 -15.26 0.35 -7.42
C ILE A 188 -16.76 0.39 -7.13
N ASN A 189 -17.34 -0.70 -6.69
CA ASN A 189 -18.77 -0.74 -6.35
C ASN A 189 -19.11 0.27 -5.25
N GLY A 190 -18.26 0.40 -4.22
CA GLY A 190 -18.43 1.43 -3.20
C GLY A 190 -18.33 2.84 -3.74
N LEU A 191 -17.37 3.10 -4.61
CA LEU A 191 -17.11 4.41 -5.22
C LEU A 191 -18.23 4.86 -6.18
N LEU A 192 -18.75 3.93 -6.99
CA LEU A 192 -19.81 4.20 -7.99
C LEU A 192 -21.23 4.01 -7.45
N GLY A 193 -21.39 3.47 -6.24
CA GLY A 193 -22.71 3.12 -5.69
C GLY A 193 -23.39 1.97 -6.47
N THR A 194 -22.61 1.02 -6.99
CA THR A 194 -23.05 -0.09 -7.82
C THR A 194 -22.86 -1.44 -7.13
N SER A 195 -23.25 -2.52 -7.81
CA SER A 195 -23.08 -3.90 -7.33
C SER A 195 -22.61 -4.83 -8.45
N PHE A 196 -21.68 -4.39 -9.27
CA PHE A 196 -21.09 -5.19 -10.35
C PHE A 196 -20.47 -6.48 -9.81
N THR A 197 -20.57 -7.53 -10.60
CA THR A 197 -19.96 -8.84 -10.39
C THR A 197 -18.85 -9.08 -11.42
N THR A 198 -18.18 -10.21 -11.35
CA THR A 198 -17.18 -10.62 -12.34
C THR A 198 -17.75 -10.84 -13.75
N ASP A 199 -19.09 -11.00 -13.88
CA ASP A 199 -19.77 -11.19 -15.15
C ASP A 199 -20.14 -9.85 -15.83
N ASP A 200 -20.08 -8.73 -15.11
CA ASP A 200 -20.53 -7.41 -15.57
C ASP A 200 -19.42 -6.55 -16.20
N VAL A 201 -18.41 -7.16 -16.83
CA VAL A 201 -17.19 -6.49 -17.31
C VAL A 201 -17.47 -5.32 -18.25
N ASP A 202 -18.38 -5.49 -19.21
CA ASP A 202 -18.71 -4.42 -20.17
C ASP A 202 -19.44 -3.26 -19.51
N ALA A 203 -20.42 -3.54 -18.63
CA ALA A 203 -21.12 -2.51 -17.88
C ALA A 203 -20.19 -1.75 -16.91
N LEU A 204 -19.27 -2.46 -16.27
CA LEU A 204 -18.23 -1.86 -15.43
C LEU A 204 -17.33 -0.92 -16.24
N ARG A 205 -16.88 -1.34 -17.41
CA ARG A 205 -16.05 -0.52 -18.29
C ARG A 205 -16.78 0.76 -18.74
N GLU A 206 -18.06 0.64 -19.11
CA GLU A 206 -18.90 1.79 -19.49
C GLU A 206 -19.07 2.76 -18.30
N ALA A 207 -19.33 2.24 -17.09
CA ALA A 207 -19.48 3.06 -15.90
C ALA A 207 -18.18 3.81 -15.55
N LEU A 208 -17.02 3.15 -15.63
CA LEU A 208 -15.73 3.79 -15.41
C LEU A 208 -15.42 4.88 -16.45
N ALA A 209 -15.78 4.64 -17.73
CA ALA A 209 -15.58 5.62 -18.80
C ALA A 209 -16.50 6.85 -18.68
N ALA A 210 -17.65 6.69 -18.02
CA ALA A 210 -18.64 7.77 -17.82
C ALA A 210 -18.39 8.60 -16.56
N ASP A 211 -17.52 8.15 -15.65
CA ASP A 211 -17.25 8.84 -14.38
C ASP A 211 -16.02 9.75 -14.51
N ASP A 212 -16.23 11.06 -14.33
CA ASP A 212 -15.21 12.11 -14.49
C ASP A 212 -13.99 11.91 -13.57
N ARG A 213 -14.12 11.20 -12.46
CA ARG A 213 -13.01 10.91 -11.54
C ARG A 213 -11.90 10.10 -12.19
N PHE A 214 -12.24 9.27 -13.17
CA PHE A 214 -11.26 8.47 -13.94
C PHE A 214 -10.76 9.18 -15.20
N ALA A 215 -11.30 10.35 -15.53
CA ALA A 215 -10.83 11.12 -16.66
C ALA A 215 -9.36 11.52 -16.48
N GLY A 216 -8.56 11.34 -17.53
CA GLY A 216 -7.12 11.66 -17.50
C GLY A 216 -6.23 10.57 -16.88
N ILE A 217 -6.78 9.46 -16.35
CA ILE A 217 -5.99 8.31 -15.90
C ILE A 217 -5.79 7.35 -17.08
N PRO A 218 -4.55 7.13 -17.55
CA PRO A 218 -4.30 6.28 -18.72
C PRO A 218 -4.71 4.81 -18.51
N TRP A 219 -4.54 4.30 -17.29
CA TRP A 219 -4.82 2.90 -16.97
C TRP A 219 -5.64 2.75 -15.69
N VAL A 220 -6.80 2.13 -15.79
CA VAL A 220 -7.60 1.69 -14.65
C VAL A 220 -7.65 0.16 -14.67
N VAL A 221 -7.01 -0.46 -13.68
CA VAL A 221 -6.92 -1.94 -13.56
C VAL A 221 -7.79 -2.40 -12.40
N VAL A 222 -8.91 -3.04 -12.70
CA VAL A 222 -9.83 -3.54 -11.66
C VAL A 222 -9.53 -5.00 -11.37
N SER A 223 -9.07 -5.29 -10.13
CA SER A 223 -8.89 -6.68 -9.69
C SER A 223 -10.22 -7.27 -9.22
N MET A 224 -10.53 -8.49 -9.70
CA MET A 224 -11.83 -9.15 -9.49
C MET A 224 -11.74 -10.44 -8.66
N GLY A 225 -10.61 -10.66 -7.97
CA GLY A 225 -10.37 -11.87 -7.20
C GLY A 225 -10.00 -13.09 -8.08
N ALA A 226 -10.19 -14.27 -7.52
CA ALA A 226 -10.04 -15.51 -8.28
C ALA A 226 -11.35 -15.75 -9.06
N ALA A 227 -11.31 -15.48 -10.34
CA ALA A 227 -12.38 -15.82 -11.28
C ALA A 227 -12.09 -17.17 -11.95
#